data_35852bc3763e5d7ec5d6a67ca1ab9004
#
_entry.id   35852bc3763e5d7ec5d6a67ca1ab9004
#
_cell.length_a   1.000
_cell.length_b   1.000
_cell.length_c   1.000
_cell.angle_alpha   90.00
_cell.angle_beta   90.00
_cell.angle_gamma   90.00
#
_symmetry.space_group_name_H-M   'P 1'
#
loop_
_entity.id
_entity.type
_entity.pdbx_description
1 polymer ?
#
loop_
_entity_poly.entity_id
_entity_poly.type
_entity_poly.pdbx_seq_one_letter_code
_entity_poly.pdbx_strand_id
1 'polypeptide(L)'
;MLKKYLSNKTINLLEYYSTLNINNIFSNDITKSKHWSFANKEMLVSQLFKEINDQLNTKNNNNFFYKGNPDSQIMILGDFPNDDDVKNQEILSGSRGELLNKMLSSISLDKEKYYLSNIYFDKETDIRNRNNFYKDILIKHLKIIKPKYILLLGEIVSNFFNNSKNKILDIHGKWDSIIINKDKFITFTTFDPEILLGEPENKKLSWEDLKKFRNEIYKNL
;
A
#
# COMPACT_ATOMS: atom_id res chain seq x y z
N MET A 1 -25.88 23.50 -12.89
CA MET A 1 -26.40 24.50 -11.91
C MET A 1 -26.00 24.29 -10.45
N LEU A 2 -25.45 23.16 -10.06
CA LEU A 2 -25.08 22.84 -8.64
C LEU A 2 -23.72 23.45 -8.17
N LYS A 3 -22.79 23.80 -9.06
CA LYS A 3 -21.47 24.33 -8.69
C LYS A 3 -21.49 25.69 -7.94
N LYS A 4 -22.61 26.42 -7.94
CA LYS A 4 -22.69 27.78 -7.37
C LYS A 4 -22.88 27.82 -5.84
N TYR A 5 -23.17 26.67 -5.21
CA TYR A 5 -23.49 26.57 -3.77
C TYR A 5 -22.51 25.69 -2.97
N LEU A 6 -21.50 25.15 -3.62
CA LEU A 6 -20.53 24.25 -2.97
C LEU A 6 -19.21 24.98 -2.73
N SER A 7 -18.61 24.75 -1.55
CA SER A 7 -17.27 25.28 -1.28
C SER A 7 -16.24 24.68 -2.24
N ASN A 8 -15.15 25.42 -2.52
CA ASN A 8 -14.05 24.92 -3.36
C ASN A 8 -13.51 23.57 -2.86
N LYS A 9 -13.53 23.33 -1.55
CA LYS A 9 -13.13 22.07 -0.94
C LYS A 9 -14.07 20.91 -1.32
N THR A 10 -15.37 21.19 -1.39
CA THR A 10 -16.39 20.20 -1.80
C THR A 10 -16.35 19.93 -3.29
N ILE A 11 -16.07 20.95 -4.11
CA ILE A 11 -15.89 20.78 -5.56
C ILE A 11 -14.66 19.93 -5.87
N ASN A 12 -13.52 20.20 -5.20
CA ASN A 12 -12.32 19.38 -5.35
C ASN A 12 -12.52 17.93 -4.91
N LEU A 13 -13.35 17.72 -3.87
CA LEU A 13 -13.71 16.38 -3.41
C LEU A 13 -14.59 15.65 -4.45
N LEU A 14 -15.55 16.36 -5.06
CA LEU A 14 -16.40 15.84 -6.12
C LEU A 14 -15.61 15.47 -7.38
N GLU A 15 -14.69 16.35 -7.78
CA GLU A 15 -13.79 16.10 -8.90
C GLU A 15 -12.86 14.92 -8.61
N TYR A 16 -12.37 14.81 -7.38
CA TYR A 16 -11.60 13.67 -6.91
C TYR A 16 -12.37 12.35 -7.01
N TYR A 17 -13.62 12.31 -6.54
CA TYR A 17 -14.45 11.11 -6.63
C TYR A 17 -14.85 10.77 -8.07
N SER A 18 -15.05 11.77 -8.92
CA SER A 18 -15.32 11.54 -10.35
C SER A 18 -14.10 10.94 -11.07
N THR A 19 -12.87 11.31 -10.69
CA THR A 19 -11.63 10.71 -11.25
C THR A 19 -11.43 9.26 -10.80
N LEU A 20 -12.11 8.85 -9.71
CA LEU A 20 -12.12 7.47 -9.22
C LEU A 20 -13.30 6.65 -9.79
N ASN A 21 -14.08 7.20 -10.73
CA ASN A 21 -15.31 6.58 -11.27
C ASN A 21 -16.38 6.25 -10.20
N ILE A 22 -16.37 6.95 -9.05
CA ILE A 22 -17.27 6.73 -7.92
C ILE A 22 -18.46 7.69 -8.05
N ASN A 23 -19.44 7.35 -8.86
CA ASN A 23 -20.55 8.23 -9.18
C ASN A 23 -21.74 8.20 -8.19
N ASN A 24 -21.75 7.30 -7.20
CA ASN A 24 -22.93 7.02 -6.36
C ASN A 24 -22.80 7.42 -4.87
N ILE A 25 -21.88 8.32 -4.48
CA ILE A 25 -21.70 8.69 -3.06
C ILE A 25 -22.70 9.76 -2.58
N PHE A 26 -23.58 10.26 -3.40
CA PHE A 26 -24.47 11.37 -3.06
C PHE A 26 -25.92 10.96 -2.81
N SER A 27 -26.17 10.33 -1.67
CA SER A 27 -27.49 10.35 -1.02
C SER A 27 -27.39 10.97 0.37
N ASN A 28 -27.82 12.23 0.44
CA ASN A 28 -28.45 12.92 1.58
C ASN A 28 -27.77 13.20 2.91
N ASP A 29 -26.49 12.89 3.20
CA ASP A 29 -25.93 13.19 4.53
C ASP A 29 -24.56 13.90 4.54
N ILE A 30 -24.44 15.03 3.80
CA ILE A 30 -23.20 15.86 3.81
C ILE A 30 -23.03 16.68 5.12
N THR A 31 -23.99 16.69 6.02
CA THR A 31 -24.01 17.64 7.14
C THR A 31 -23.56 17.12 8.51
N LYS A 32 -23.22 15.84 8.66
CA LYS A 32 -22.74 15.26 9.93
C LYS A 32 -21.29 14.80 9.85
N SER A 33 -20.37 15.75 9.80
CA SER A 33 -18.94 15.51 9.72
C SER A 33 -18.29 15.43 11.10
N LYS A 34 -17.87 14.25 11.51
CA LYS A 34 -16.67 14.00 12.35
C LYS A 34 -16.28 12.52 12.49
N HIS A 35 -17.09 11.59 11.96
CA HIS A 35 -16.81 10.13 11.97
C HIS A 35 -16.57 9.52 10.58
N TRP A 36 -16.13 10.32 9.63
CA TRP A 36 -16.04 9.91 8.20
C TRP A 36 -14.76 9.15 7.83
N SER A 37 -13.81 8.90 8.75
CA SER A 37 -12.51 8.44 8.32
C SER A 37 -12.47 6.94 8.01
N PHE A 38 -12.90 6.07 8.90
CA PHE A 38 -12.68 4.62 8.77
C PHE A 38 -13.60 3.95 7.74
N ALA A 39 -14.91 4.07 7.90
CA ALA A 39 -15.89 3.43 7.00
C ALA A 39 -15.76 3.85 5.53
N ASN A 40 -15.33 5.10 5.28
CA ASN A 40 -15.12 5.61 3.94
C ASN A 40 -13.87 5.06 3.26
N LYS A 41 -12.73 4.96 3.95
CA LYS A 41 -11.51 4.42 3.37
C LYS A 41 -11.65 2.94 3.03
N GLU A 42 -12.24 2.15 3.93
CA GLU A 42 -12.48 0.73 3.70
C GLU A 42 -13.39 0.50 2.49
N MET A 43 -14.46 1.29 2.38
CA MET A 43 -15.35 1.25 1.21
C MET A 43 -14.61 1.62 -0.08
N LEU A 44 -13.80 2.69 -0.07
CA LEU A 44 -13.03 3.13 -1.24
C LEU A 44 -11.98 2.09 -1.66
N VAL A 45 -11.33 1.49 -0.68
CA VAL A 45 -10.38 0.39 -0.90
C VAL A 45 -11.09 -0.81 -1.53
N SER A 46 -12.26 -1.21 -1.00
CA SER A 46 -13.04 -2.33 -1.56
C SER A 46 -13.52 -2.05 -2.99
N GLN A 47 -13.90 -0.81 -3.30
CA GLN A 47 -14.26 -0.40 -4.66
C GLN A 47 -13.07 -0.45 -5.63
N LEU A 48 -11.89 0.02 -5.17
CA LEU A 48 -10.66 -0.07 -5.95
C LEU A 48 -10.33 -1.52 -6.30
N PHE A 49 -10.47 -2.44 -5.34
CA PHE A 49 -10.19 -3.85 -5.59
C PHE A 49 -11.22 -4.54 -6.47
N LYS A 50 -12.48 -4.12 -6.40
CA LYS A 50 -13.48 -4.56 -7.38
C LYS A 50 -13.08 -4.12 -8.79
N GLU A 51 -12.67 -2.85 -8.98
CA GLU A 51 -12.15 -2.36 -10.26
C GLU A 51 -10.97 -3.20 -10.76
N ILE A 52 -10.02 -3.55 -9.87
CA ILE A 52 -8.87 -4.39 -10.21
C ILE A 52 -9.32 -5.78 -10.64
N ASN A 53 -10.19 -6.44 -9.88
CA ASN A 53 -10.73 -7.74 -10.23
C ASN A 53 -11.44 -7.74 -11.59
N ASP A 54 -12.25 -6.72 -11.87
CA ASP A 54 -12.97 -6.58 -13.13
C ASP A 54 -11.99 -6.40 -14.31
N GLN A 55 -10.94 -5.59 -14.15
CA GLN A 55 -9.96 -5.33 -15.20
C GLN A 55 -8.98 -6.50 -15.42
N LEU A 56 -8.64 -7.24 -14.37
CA LEU A 56 -7.80 -8.43 -14.46
C LEU A 56 -8.60 -9.69 -14.78
N ASN A 57 -9.93 -9.60 -14.83
CA ASN A 57 -10.84 -10.74 -14.98
C ASN A 57 -10.60 -11.81 -13.91
N THR A 58 -10.39 -11.38 -12.67
CA THR A 58 -10.15 -12.25 -11.50
C THR A 58 -11.32 -12.18 -10.52
N LYS A 59 -11.34 -13.11 -9.55
CA LYS A 59 -12.34 -13.16 -8.47
C LYS A 59 -11.66 -13.26 -7.10
N ASN A 60 -10.53 -12.57 -6.95
CA ASN A 60 -9.81 -12.56 -5.68
C ASN A 60 -10.64 -11.85 -4.59
N ASN A 61 -10.55 -12.33 -3.36
CA ASN A 61 -11.20 -11.70 -2.22
C ASN A 61 -10.39 -10.51 -1.67
N ASN A 62 -10.97 -9.72 -0.77
CA ASN A 62 -10.30 -8.54 -0.22
C ASN A 62 -8.99 -8.86 0.51
N ASN A 63 -8.87 -10.01 1.16
CA ASN A 63 -7.66 -10.41 1.88
C ASN A 63 -6.47 -10.66 0.95
N PHE A 64 -6.74 -10.92 -0.34
CA PHE A 64 -5.72 -11.03 -1.37
C PHE A 64 -5.12 -9.66 -1.75
N PHE A 65 -5.80 -8.56 -1.49
CA PHE A 65 -5.35 -7.22 -1.86
C PHE A 65 -4.73 -6.46 -0.70
N TYR A 66 -5.24 -6.62 0.52
CA TYR A 66 -4.71 -5.92 1.68
C TYR A 66 -4.99 -6.63 3.00
N LYS A 67 -4.22 -6.24 4.02
CA LYS A 67 -4.42 -6.55 5.43
C LYS A 67 -4.20 -5.32 6.29
N GLY A 68 -4.74 -5.31 7.50
CA GLY A 68 -4.51 -4.26 8.48
C GLY A 68 -5.47 -3.10 8.36
N ASN A 69 -5.05 -1.93 8.84
CA ASN A 69 -5.91 -0.78 9.08
C ASN A 69 -5.77 0.29 7.96
N PRO A 70 -6.82 0.55 7.15
CA PRO A 70 -6.81 1.59 6.11
C PRO A 70 -6.55 3.01 6.64
N ASP A 71 -6.79 3.28 7.93
CA ASP A 71 -6.51 4.59 8.54
C ASP A 71 -5.09 4.72 9.10
N SER A 72 -4.27 3.67 8.97
CA SER A 72 -2.90 3.71 9.44
C SER A 72 -2.07 4.76 8.70
N GLN A 73 -1.18 5.41 9.45
CA GLN A 73 -0.16 6.30 8.88
C GLN A 73 1.04 5.53 8.30
N ILE A 74 1.10 4.21 8.51
CA ILE A 74 2.16 3.33 8.02
C ILE A 74 1.56 2.40 6.98
N MET A 75 2.11 2.42 5.77
CA MET A 75 1.82 1.46 4.71
C MET A 75 3.02 0.56 4.49
N ILE A 76 2.78 -0.72 4.28
CA ILE A 76 3.80 -1.70 3.92
C ILE A 76 3.47 -2.19 2.51
N LEU A 77 4.42 -2.13 1.61
CA LEU A 77 4.25 -2.54 0.22
C LEU A 77 5.18 -3.69 -0.12
N GLY A 78 4.59 -4.82 -0.51
CA GLY A 78 5.25 -5.94 -1.18
C GLY A 78 5.20 -5.81 -2.70
N ASP A 79 5.84 -6.73 -3.40
CA ASP A 79 5.89 -6.77 -4.86
C ASP A 79 4.67 -7.47 -5.49
N PHE A 80 4.68 -8.77 -5.65
CA PHE A 80 3.62 -9.57 -6.27
C PHE A 80 3.25 -10.78 -5.40
N PRO A 81 2.04 -11.36 -5.61
CA PRO A 81 1.61 -12.53 -4.87
C PRO A 81 2.42 -13.76 -5.29
N ASN A 82 2.81 -14.58 -4.33
CA ASN A 82 3.40 -15.89 -4.58
C ASN A 82 2.33 -17.00 -4.63
N ASP A 83 2.76 -18.27 -4.78
CA ASP A 83 1.83 -19.39 -4.88
C ASP A 83 1.03 -19.63 -3.60
N ASP A 84 1.60 -19.38 -2.43
CA ASP A 84 0.89 -19.47 -1.15
C ASP A 84 -0.20 -18.40 -1.05
N ASP A 85 0.09 -17.16 -1.48
CA ASP A 85 -0.87 -16.06 -1.49
C ASP A 85 -2.08 -16.38 -2.38
N VAL A 86 -1.83 -16.91 -3.57
CA VAL A 86 -2.89 -17.33 -4.51
C VAL A 86 -3.71 -18.46 -3.94
N LYS A 87 -3.05 -19.49 -3.38
CA LYS A 87 -3.71 -20.67 -2.78
C LYS A 87 -4.58 -20.30 -1.59
N ASN A 88 -4.05 -19.44 -0.71
CA ASN A 88 -4.73 -19.04 0.51
C ASN A 88 -5.69 -17.85 0.29
N GLN A 89 -5.69 -17.24 -0.89
CA GLN A 89 -6.39 -15.99 -1.18
C GLN A 89 -6.10 -14.89 -0.15
N GLU A 90 -4.81 -14.78 0.21
CA GLU A 90 -4.36 -13.89 1.29
C GLU A 90 -2.96 -13.35 0.98
N ILE A 91 -2.84 -12.02 0.99
CA ILE A 91 -1.58 -11.32 0.73
C ILE A 91 -0.51 -11.66 1.78
N LEU A 92 0.71 -11.86 1.33
CA LEU A 92 1.85 -12.17 2.18
C LEU A 92 1.49 -13.27 3.20
N SER A 93 1.06 -14.41 2.67
CA SER A 93 0.70 -15.61 3.42
C SER A 93 1.87 -16.62 3.49
N GLY A 94 1.64 -17.79 4.08
CA GLY A 94 2.64 -18.83 4.21
C GLY A 94 3.87 -18.39 5.00
N SER A 95 5.01 -19.01 4.73
CA SER A 95 6.27 -18.76 5.45
C SER A 95 6.80 -17.33 5.28
N ARG A 96 6.57 -16.70 4.10
CA ARG A 96 6.87 -15.29 3.84
C ARG A 96 6.09 -14.37 4.79
N GLY A 97 4.79 -14.61 4.92
CA GLY A 97 3.91 -13.85 5.81
C GLY A 97 4.20 -14.07 7.29
N GLU A 98 4.50 -15.31 7.69
CA GLU A 98 4.92 -15.61 9.06
C GLU A 98 6.19 -14.88 9.46
N LEU A 99 7.20 -14.84 8.56
CA LEU A 99 8.43 -14.11 8.80
C LEU A 99 8.16 -12.62 8.90
N LEU A 100 7.38 -12.03 7.97
CA LEU A 100 7.00 -10.62 8.03
C LEU A 100 6.30 -10.27 9.35
N ASN A 101 5.34 -11.09 9.79
CA ASN A 101 4.65 -10.88 11.06
C ASN A 101 5.62 -10.86 12.24
N LYS A 102 6.60 -11.78 12.28
CA LYS A 102 7.66 -11.80 13.32
C LYS A 102 8.52 -10.55 13.27
N MET A 103 8.90 -10.11 12.05
CA MET A 103 9.67 -8.88 11.83
C MET A 103 8.93 -7.65 12.36
N LEU A 104 7.66 -7.46 11.99
CA LEU A 104 6.85 -6.32 12.42
C LEU A 104 6.57 -6.34 13.93
N SER A 105 6.23 -7.50 14.47
CA SER A 105 5.99 -7.66 15.92
C SER A 105 7.24 -7.33 16.74
N SER A 106 8.44 -7.64 16.23
CA SER A 106 9.71 -7.34 16.91
C SER A 106 9.99 -5.83 17.07
N ILE A 107 9.34 -5.00 16.26
CA ILE A 107 9.39 -3.54 16.35
C ILE A 107 8.08 -2.93 16.89
N SER A 108 7.20 -3.76 17.49
CA SER A 108 5.91 -3.36 18.09
C SER A 108 4.91 -2.78 17.09
N LEU A 109 4.99 -3.19 15.83
CA LEU A 109 3.98 -2.91 14.80
C LEU A 109 2.97 -4.05 14.73
N ASP A 110 1.86 -3.88 15.44
CA ASP A 110 0.71 -4.78 15.41
C ASP A 110 -0.17 -4.50 14.18
N LYS A 111 -1.05 -5.44 13.82
CA LYS A 111 -1.88 -5.37 12.60
C LYS A 111 -2.76 -4.10 12.49
N GLU A 112 -3.17 -3.54 13.61
CA GLU A 112 -3.95 -2.29 13.65
C GLU A 112 -3.11 -1.04 13.34
N LYS A 113 -1.79 -1.14 13.42
CA LYS A 113 -0.86 -0.02 13.25
C LYS A 113 -0.32 0.15 11.84
N TYR A 114 -0.62 -0.77 10.93
CA TYR A 114 -0.18 -0.67 9.55
C TYR A 114 -1.26 -1.08 8.57
N TYR A 115 -1.09 -0.67 7.32
CA TYR A 115 -1.82 -1.14 6.16
C TYR A 115 -0.85 -1.84 5.21
N LEU A 116 -1.13 -3.09 4.85
CA LEU A 116 -0.28 -3.93 4.03
C LEU A 116 -0.93 -4.18 2.67
N SER A 117 -0.19 -4.00 1.59
CA SER A 117 -0.62 -4.32 0.23
C SER A 117 0.56 -4.67 -0.67
N ASN A 118 0.30 -5.13 -1.89
CA ASN A 118 1.31 -5.30 -2.93
C ASN A 118 1.19 -4.19 -3.99
N ILE A 119 2.24 -4.01 -4.80
CA ILE A 119 2.18 -3.14 -5.98
C ILE A 119 1.56 -3.86 -7.18
N TYR A 120 1.68 -5.18 -7.25
CA TYR A 120 1.11 -6.04 -8.29
C TYR A 120 0.12 -7.03 -7.67
N PHE A 121 -0.92 -7.37 -8.44
CA PHE A 121 -1.96 -8.33 -8.03
C PHE A 121 -2.05 -9.53 -8.96
N ASP A 122 -1.13 -9.61 -9.93
CA ASP A 122 -0.88 -10.77 -10.80
C ASP A 122 0.44 -11.42 -10.39
N LYS A 123 0.65 -12.66 -10.87
CA LYS A 123 1.97 -13.30 -10.81
C LYS A 123 2.99 -12.53 -11.68
N GLU A 124 4.26 -12.64 -11.34
CA GLU A 124 5.37 -11.95 -12.03
C GLU A 124 5.36 -12.09 -13.55
N THR A 125 4.94 -13.24 -14.06
CA THR A 125 4.89 -13.53 -15.51
C THR A 125 3.94 -12.63 -16.30
N ASP A 126 2.92 -12.06 -15.66
CA ASP A 126 1.85 -11.28 -16.31
C ASP A 126 2.08 -9.78 -16.26
N ILE A 127 3.08 -9.33 -15.50
CA ILE A 127 3.31 -7.93 -15.14
C ILE A 127 3.88 -7.10 -16.30
N ARG A 128 4.70 -7.69 -17.19
CA ARG A 128 5.55 -6.96 -18.16
C ARG A 128 4.80 -5.98 -19.06
N ASN A 129 3.55 -6.26 -19.37
CA ASN A 129 2.73 -5.45 -20.27
C ASN A 129 1.76 -4.50 -19.54
N ARG A 130 1.73 -4.49 -18.21
CA ARG A 130 0.72 -3.79 -17.40
C ARG A 130 1.30 -2.74 -16.43
N ASN A 131 2.57 -2.34 -16.58
CA ASN A 131 3.23 -1.41 -15.65
C ASN A 131 2.48 -0.09 -15.48
N ASN A 132 1.93 0.50 -16.55
CA ASN A 132 1.17 1.74 -16.46
C ASN A 132 -0.14 1.55 -15.68
N PHE A 133 -0.83 0.44 -15.90
CA PHE A 133 -2.03 0.08 -15.15
C PHE A 133 -1.75 0.00 -13.64
N TYR A 134 -0.70 -0.71 -13.23
CA TYR A 134 -0.33 -0.83 -11.82
C TYR A 134 0.16 0.48 -11.21
N LYS A 135 0.82 1.34 -11.99
CA LYS A 135 1.14 2.71 -11.57
C LYS A 135 -0.11 3.53 -11.24
N ASP A 136 -1.11 3.48 -12.10
CA ASP A 136 -2.36 4.21 -11.89
C ASP A 136 -3.13 3.67 -10.68
N ILE A 137 -3.18 2.36 -10.51
CA ILE A 137 -3.76 1.70 -9.34
C ILE A 137 -3.04 2.12 -8.06
N LEU A 138 -1.71 2.07 -8.04
CA LEU A 138 -0.93 2.45 -6.86
C LEU A 138 -1.12 3.93 -6.51
N ILE A 139 -1.21 4.81 -7.50
CA ILE A 139 -1.50 6.24 -7.28
C ILE A 139 -2.88 6.42 -6.64
N LYS A 140 -3.92 5.73 -7.15
CA LYS A 140 -5.26 5.72 -6.54
C LYS A 140 -5.21 5.22 -5.10
N HIS A 141 -4.52 4.12 -4.87
CA HIS A 141 -4.38 3.46 -3.58
C HIS A 141 -3.71 4.39 -2.54
N LEU A 142 -2.58 5.00 -2.90
CA LEU A 142 -1.87 5.97 -2.04
C LEU A 142 -2.73 7.21 -1.73
N LYS A 143 -3.56 7.66 -2.67
CA LYS A 143 -4.50 8.77 -2.44
C LYS A 143 -5.63 8.42 -1.47
N ILE A 144 -6.07 7.16 -1.45
CA ILE A 144 -7.09 6.68 -0.50
C ILE A 144 -6.49 6.54 0.89
N ILE A 145 -5.39 5.80 1.01
CA ILE A 145 -4.77 5.49 2.31
C ILE A 145 -4.10 6.71 2.92
N LYS A 146 -3.38 7.52 2.11
CA LYS A 146 -2.61 8.69 2.54
C LYS A 146 -1.65 8.39 3.70
N PRO A 147 -0.81 7.36 3.57
CA PRO A 147 0.15 7.03 4.60
C PRO A 147 1.18 8.15 4.74
N LYS A 148 1.72 8.36 5.95
CA LYS A 148 2.88 9.22 6.18
C LYS A 148 4.18 8.50 5.83
N TYR A 149 4.25 7.22 6.22
CA TYR A 149 5.41 6.36 6.01
C TYR A 149 5.05 5.15 5.17
N ILE A 150 5.94 4.78 4.24
CA ILE A 150 5.81 3.57 3.43
C ILE A 150 7.06 2.71 3.62
N LEU A 151 6.89 1.51 4.17
CA LEU A 151 7.92 0.48 4.21
C LEU A 151 7.87 -0.34 2.92
N LEU A 152 8.93 -0.28 2.14
CA LEU A 152 9.09 -0.98 0.86
C LEU A 152 9.84 -2.30 1.09
N LEU A 153 9.22 -3.42 0.73
CA LEU A 153 9.80 -4.75 0.87
C LEU A 153 10.50 -5.16 -0.44
N GLY A 154 11.83 -5.07 -0.45
CA GLY A 154 12.66 -5.52 -1.56
C GLY A 154 12.96 -4.48 -2.64
N GLU A 155 13.81 -4.91 -3.60
CA GLU A 155 14.30 -4.03 -4.66
C GLU A 155 13.23 -3.76 -5.75
N ILE A 156 12.33 -4.72 -6.01
CA ILE A 156 11.30 -4.57 -7.04
C ILE A 156 10.38 -3.42 -6.69
N VAL A 157 9.89 -3.37 -5.45
CA VAL A 157 9.00 -2.31 -4.97
C VAL A 157 9.71 -0.96 -4.97
N SER A 158 10.95 -0.92 -4.50
CA SER A 158 11.74 0.32 -4.43
C SER A 158 12.07 0.87 -5.82
N ASN A 159 12.44 0.01 -6.76
CA ASN A 159 12.75 0.39 -8.14
C ASN A 159 11.51 0.81 -8.94
N PHE A 160 10.32 0.30 -8.57
CA PHE A 160 9.07 0.65 -9.23
C PHE A 160 8.78 2.16 -9.16
N PHE A 161 9.01 2.78 -8.01
CA PHE A 161 8.79 4.23 -7.83
C PHE A 161 9.81 5.08 -8.58
N ASN A 162 11.07 4.66 -8.61
CA ASN A 162 12.18 5.47 -9.10
C ASN A 162 12.58 5.14 -10.54
N ASN A 163 11.90 4.19 -11.21
CA ASN A 163 12.31 3.65 -12.51
C ASN A 163 13.81 3.28 -12.55
N SER A 164 14.35 2.81 -11.43
CA SER A 164 15.76 2.45 -11.26
C SER A 164 15.95 0.93 -11.34
N LYS A 165 17.20 0.49 -11.30
CA LYS A 165 17.59 -0.93 -11.26
C LYS A 165 18.62 -1.16 -10.16
N ASN A 166 18.40 -0.56 -9.01
CA ASN A 166 19.27 -0.70 -7.87
C ASN A 166 19.15 -2.10 -7.25
N LYS A 167 20.26 -2.64 -6.76
CA LYS A 167 20.24 -3.88 -5.99
C LYS A 167 19.83 -3.61 -4.55
N ILE A 168 19.18 -4.60 -3.90
CA ILE A 168 18.72 -4.45 -2.52
C ILE A 168 19.87 -4.05 -1.57
N LEU A 169 21.06 -4.60 -1.74
CA LEU A 169 22.23 -4.29 -0.92
C LEU A 169 22.66 -2.81 -1.01
N ASP A 170 22.32 -2.12 -2.09
CA ASP A 170 22.66 -0.71 -2.29
C ASP A 170 21.61 0.24 -1.70
N ILE A 171 20.37 -0.21 -1.49
CA ILE A 171 19.24 0.64 -1.14
C ILE A 171 18.57 0.32 0.19
N HIS A 172 18.80 -0.85 0.79
CA HIS A 172 18.20 -1.21 2.08
C HIS A 172 18.66 -0.24 3.18
N GLY A 173 17.83 -0.06 4.20
CA GLY A 173 18.12 0.79 5.34
C GLY A 173 18.19 2.29 5.03
N LYS A 174 17.73 2.72 3.85
CA LYS A 174 17.72 4.13 3.40
C LYS A 174 16.35 4.71 3.38
N TRP A 175 16.25 5.96 3.83
CA TRP A 175 15.08 6.81 3.69
C TRP A 175 15.11 7.51 2.34
N ASP A 176 13.93 7.62 1.72
CA ASP A 176 13.69 8.38 0.49
C ASP A 176 12.29 9.01 0.56
N SER A 177 11.85 9.66 -0.49
CA SER A 177 10.50 10.17 -0.60
C SER A 177 10.02 10.17 -2.03
N ILE A 178 8.73 9.86 -2.20
CA ILE A 178 8.03 9.96 -3.47
C ILE A 178 7.04 11.11 -3.43
N ILE A 179 6.91 11.82 -4.54
CA ILE A 179 5.96 12.94 -4.70
C ILE A 179 4.97 12.55 -5.79
N ILE A 180 3.69 12.49 -5.42
CA ILE A 180 2.58 12.18 -6.32
C ILE A 180 1.55 13.29 -6.21
N ASN A 181 1.33 14.05 -7.29
CA ASN A 181 0.35 15.13 -7.35
C ASN A 181 0.41 16.12 -6.18
N LYS A 182 1.62 16.52 -5.73
CA LYS A 182 1.94 17.39 -4.60
C LYS A 182 1.90 16.71 -3.21
N ASP A 183 1.39 15.49 -3.08
CA ASP A 183 1.48 14.73 -1.84
C ASP A 183 2.86 14.09 -1.72
N LYS A 184 3.53 14.27 -0.58
CA LYS A 184 4.82 13.67 -0.27
C LYS A 184 4.63 12.47 0.65
N PHE A 185 5.18 11.33 0.25
CA PHE A 185 5.21 10.10 1.03
C PHE A 185 6.66 9.78 1.40
N ILE A 186 6.92 9.54 2.67
CA ILE A 186 8.25 9.15 3.16
C ILE A 186 8.39 7.65 3.01
N THR A 187 9.41 7.19 2.30
CA THR A 187 9.65 5.77 2.04
C THR A 187 10.90 5.28 2.75
N PHE A 188 10.88 4.01 3.13
CA PHE A 188 12.03 3.31 3.70
C PHE A 188 12.11 1.91 3.11
N THR A 189 13.29 1.51 2.62
CA THR A 189 13.49 0.21 1.97
C THR A 189 14.13 -0.77 2.92
N THR A 190 13.61 -2.01 2.95
CA THR A 190 14.24 -3.16 3.61
C THR A 190 14.11 -4.41 2.74
N PHE A 191 14.66 -5.52 3.18
CA PHE A 191 14.59 -6.80 2.48
C PHE A 191 13.16 -7.36 2.43
N ASP A 192 12.82 -7.99 1.31
CA ASP A 192 11.62 -8.82 1.25
C ASP A 192 11.80 -10.08 2.11
N PRO A 193 10.78 -10.51 2.87
CA PRO A 193 10.87 -11.71 3.68
C PRO A 193 11.20 -12.99 2.88
N GLU A 194 10.80 -13.08 1.61
CA GLU A 194 11.11 -14.24 0.77
C GLU A 194 12.62 -14.35 0.50
N ILE A 195 13.29 -13.22 0.23
CA ILE A 195 14.76 -13.19 0.12
C ILE A 195 15.41 -13.64 1.43
N LEU A 196 14.89 -13.20 2.58
CA LEU A 196 15.44 -13.58 3.89
C LEU A 196 15.21 -15.05 4.26
N LEU A 197 14.24 -15.73 3.64
CA LEU A 197 14.07 -17.17 3.76
C LEU A 197 15.13 -17.94 2.97
N GLY A 198 15.47 -17.44 1.77
CA GLY A 198 16.51 -18.03 0.92
C GLY A 198 17.94 -17.66 1.33
N GLU A 199 18.13 -16.46 1.89
CA GLU A 199 19.42 -15.88 2.27
C GLU A 199 19.40 -15.43 3.73
N PRO A 200 19.48 -16.37 4.71
CA PRO A 200 19.32 -16.06 6.14
C PRO A 200 20.36 -15.10 6.71
N GLU A 201 21.55 -15.00 6.09
CA GLU A 201 22.61 -14.07 6.46
C GLU A 201 22.16 -12.60 6.39
N ASN A 202 21.24 -12.26 5.51
CA ASN A 202 20.69 -10.91 5.37
C ASN A 202 19.72 -10.52 6.49
N LYS A 203 19.29 -11.46 7.35
CA LYS A 203 18.39 -11.17 8.48
C LYS A 203 18.95 -10.15 9.47
N LYS A 204 20.27 -10.15 9.66
CA LYS A 204 20.92 -9.15 10.52
C LYS A 204 20.80 -7.75 9.95
N LEU A 205 20.99 -7.59 8.65
CA LEU A 205 20.84 -6.30 7.97
C LEU A 205 19.41 -5.80 8.03
N SER A 206 18.46 -6.68 7.73
CA SER A 206 17.03 -6.36 7.82
C SER A 206 16.59 -5.97 9.25
N TRP A 207 17.17 -6.62 10.28
CA TRP A 207 16.93 -6.23 11.67
C TRP A 207 17.42 -4.83 12.00
N GLU A 208 18.63 -4.45 11.51
CA GLU A 208 19.13 -3.07 11.67
C GLU A 208 18.24 -2.05 10.95
N ASP A 209 17.72 -2.41 9.77
CA ASP A 209 16.77 -1.56 9.03
C ASP A 209 15.48 -1.34 9.83
N LEU A 210 14.90 -2.41 10.35
CA LEU A 210 13.66 -2.33 11.13
C LEU A 210 13.83 -1.49 12.40
N LYS A 211 14.99 -1.56 13.07
CA LYS A 211 15.28 -0.67 14.20
C LYS A 211 15.34 0.80 13.80
N LYS A 212 15.98 1.11 12.65
CA LYS A 212 16.02 2.48 12.11
C LYS A 212 14.61 2.96 11.78
N PHE A 213 13.81 2.14 11.09
CA PHE A 213 12.42 2.45 10.76
C PHE A 213 11.59 2.73 12.01
N ARG A 214 11.62 1.80 12.99
CA ARG A 214 10.95 1.96 14.28
C ARG A 214 11.31 3.28 14.97
N ASN A 215 12.61 3.59 15.08
CA ASN A 215 13.06 4.79 15.80
C ASN A 215 12.51 6.06 15.17
N GLU A 216 12.38 6.12 13.84
CA GLU A 216 11.86 7.29 13.15
C GLU A 216 10.34 7.42 13.30
N ILE A 217 9.58 6.34 13.10
CA ILE A 217 8.12 6.39 13.20
C ILE A 217 7.66 6.75 14.61
N TYR A 218 8.30 6.22 15.66
CA TYR A 218 7.92 6.50 17.05
C TYR A 218 8.37 7.87 17.58
N LYS A 219 9.27 8.57 16.90
CA LYS A 219 9.59 9.97 17.19
C LYS A 219 8.55 10.94 16.64
N ASN A 220 7.81 10.54 15.61
CA ASN A 220 7.03 11.42 14.78
C ASN A 220 5.54 11.03 14.64
N LEU A 221 5.09 9.97 15.33
CA LEU A 221 3.69 9.59 15.53
C LEU A 221 3.21 9.98 16.91
#